data_c9ac33c49751928294e55d4043754980
#
_entry.id   c9ac33c49751928294e55d4043754980
#
_cell.length_a   1.000
_cell.length_b   1.000
_cell.length_c   1.000
_cell.angle_alpha   90.00
_cell.angle_beta   90.00
_cell.angle_gamma   90.00
#
_symmetry.space_group_name_H-M   'P 1'
#
loop_
_entity.id
_entity.type
_entity.pdbx_description
1 polymer ?
#
loop_
_entity_poly.entity_id
_entity_poly.type
_entity_poly.pdbx_seq_one_letter_code
_entity_poly.pdbx_strand_id
1 'polypeptide(L)'
;IGEKYYMKVKTSYEKTKREIDWISDNKIEYVTDANSNFGLKYEQDYDLALYVRDKKLATGYPEAYRVTWVKGRADKVLNIAKIFEEAGVQKGMTIALQSMKPEVLKAIKRKNVDGGKLQECIEMYEGENIGSYVELIWGLPEETLESFKDGIIKIMDYGYHNYLDIHLM
;
A
#
# COMPACT_ATOMS: atom_id res chain seq x y z
N ILE A 1 -4.71 6.44 22.01
CA ILE A 1 -3.41 6.80 22.63
C ILE A 1 -2.38 6.73 21.50
N GLY A 2 -1.94 7.82 20.89
CA GLY A 2 -0.89 7.74 19.86
C GLY A 2 -0.61 9.00 19.07
N GLU A 3 -1.59 9.88 18.89
CA GLU A 3 -1.41 11.02 17.97
C GLU A 3 -0.56 12.20 18.52
N LYS A 4 -0.22 12.20 19.79
CA LYS A 4 0.51 13.32 20.43
C LYS A 4 2.05 13.25 20.38
N TYR A 5 2.62 12.15 19.87
CA TYR A 5 4.08 11.94 19.92
C TYR A 5 4.75 11.66 18.58
N TYR A 6 4.10 11.96 17.46
CA TYR A 6 4.80 11.93 16.18
C TYR A 6 5.77 13.11 16.10
N MET A 7 7.01 12.88 16.48
CA MET A 7 8.10 13.75 16.04
C MET A 7 8.10 13.71 14.51
N LYS A 8 7.88 14.86 13.86
CA LYS A 8 8.09 15.00 12.42
C LYS A 8 9.58 14.83 12.15
N VAL A 9 10.01 13.60 11.92
CA VAL A 9 11.35 13.37 11.42
C VAL A 9 11.41 13.96 10.01
N LYS A 10 12.09 15.09 9.86
CA LYS A 10 12.43 15.64 8.56
C LYS A 10 13.57 14.82 7.98
N THR A 11 13.26 13.73 7.31
CA THR A 11 14.25 13.07 6.47
C THR A 11 14.53 13.98 5.28
N SER A 12 15.78 14.32 5.05
CA SER A 12 16.17 15.07 3.86
C SER A 12 16.03 14.17 2.64
N TYR A 13 15.36 14.64 1.59
CA TYR A 13 15.23 13.96 0.31
C TYR A 13 16.59 13.49 -0.23
N GLU A 14 17.62 14.34 -0.13
CA GLU A 14 18.98 14.02 -0.53
C GLU A 14 19.62 12.89 0.32
N LYS A 15 19.22 12.78 1.59
CA LYS A 15 19.65 11.66 2.42
C LYS A 15 19.05 10.36 1.91
N THR A 16 17.75 10.34 1.62
CA THR A 16 17.07 9.15 1.09
C THR A 16 17.67 8.69 -0.23
N LYS A 17 18.01 9.62 -1.13
CA LYS A 17 18.72 9.26 -2.38
C LYS A 17 20.05 8.58 -2.12
N ARG A 18 20.88 9.12 -1.20
CA ARG A 18 22.14 8.47 -0.84
C ARG A 18 21.96 7.09 -0.20
N GLU A 19 20.88 6.89 0.55
CA GLU A 19 20.52 5.57 1.09
C GLU A 19 20.17 4.59 -0.05
N ILE A 20 19.44 5.04 -1.07
CA ILE A 20 19.15 4.24 -2.27
C ILE A 20 20.40 3.94 -3.08
N ASP A 21 21.30 4.90 -3.23
CA ASP A 21 22.60 4.66 -3.86
C ASP A 21 23.36 3.55 -3.13
N TRP A 22 23.46 3.67 -1.80
CA TRP A 22 24.12 2.65 -0.99
C TRP A 22 23.46 1.27 -1.09
N ILE A 23 22.13 1.22 -1.10
CA ILE A 23 21.33 0.00 -1.29
C ILE A 23 21.69 -0.67 -2.62
N SER A 24 21.71 0.10 -3.71
CA SER A 24 22.06 -0.40 -5.04
C SER A 24 23.50 -0.87 -5.13
N ASP A 25 24.45 -0.08 -4.62
CA ASP A 25 25.89 -0.38 -4.65
C ASP A 25 26.23 -1.64 -3.85
N ASN A 26 25.49 -1.89 -2.76
CA ASN A 26 25.67 -3.07 -1.91
C ASN A 26 24.73 -4.25 -2.28
N LYS A 27 24.01 -4.14 -3.39
CA LYS A 27 23.14 -5.19 -3.94
C LYS A 27 22.11 -5.70 -2.91
N ILE A 28 21.49 -4.77 -2.17
CA ILE A 28 20.44 -5.11 -1.23
C ILE A 28 19.16 -5.44 -2.01
N GLU A 29 18.66 -6.65 -1.81
CA GLU A 29 17.52 -7.18 -2.58
C GLU A 29 16.19 -6.58 -2.12
N TYR A 30 15.94 -6.56 -0.81
CA TYR A 30 14.64 -6.19 -0.25
C TYR A 30 14.72 -4.97 0.64
N VAL A 31 13.93 -3.96 0.31
CA VAL A 31 13.86 -2.70 1.05
C VAL A 31 12.42 -2.43 1.45
N THR A 32 12.19 -2.01 2.68
CA THR A 32 10.91 -1.46 3.14
C THR A 32 11.13 -0.01 3.54
N ASP A 33 10.44 0.90 2.87
CA ASP A 33 10.45 2.32 3.22
C ASP A 33 9.71 2.52 4.55
N ALA A 34 10.35 3.20 5.49
CA ALA A 34 9.77 3.48 6.80
C ALA A 34 8.71 4.60 6.78
N ASN A 35 8.43 5.20 5.63
CA ASN A 35 7.37 6.18 5.45
C ASN A 35 6.00 5.50 5.51
N SER A 36 5.20 5.81 6.52
CA SER A 36 3.86 5.25 6.72
C SER A 36 2.79 5.80 5.75
N ASN A 37 3.11 6.78 4.92
CA ASN A 37 2.18 7.47 4.04
C ASN A 37 2.86 7.92 2.73
N PHE A 38 3.43 6.98 1.99
CA PHE A 38 4.06 7.24 0.70
C PHE A 38 3.02 7.76 -0.29
N GLY A 39 3.35 8.82 -1.03
CA GLY A 39 2.42 9.56 -1.87
C GLY A 39 1.73 10.75 -1.17
N LEU A 40 1.93 10.93 0.15
CA LEU A 40 1.41 12.11 0.86
C LEU A 40 2.09 13.39 0.39
N LYS A 41 3.41 13.36 0.23
CA LYS A 41 4.24 14.42 -0.34
C LYS A 41 4.48 14.14 -1.81
N TYR A 42 3.42 14.20 -2.60
CA TYR A 42 3.35 13.68 -3.95
C TYR A 42 4.60 13.97 -4.80
N GLU A 43 5.02 15.22 -4.91
CA GLU A 43 6.17 15.60 -5.76
C GLU A 43 7.47 14.92 -5.32
N GLN A 44 7.72 14.89 -4.01
CA GLN A 44 8.93 14.25 -3.47
C GLN A 44 8.89 12.73 -3.62
N ASP A 45 7.73 12.14 -3.37
CA ASP A 45 7.54 10.69 -3.42
C ASP A 45 7.55 10.21 -4.90
N TYR A 46 7.03 11.03 -5.81
CA TYR A 46 7.10 10.79 -7.25
C TYR A 46 8.54 10.81 -7.77
N ASP A 47 9.31 11.86 -7.44
CA ASP A 47 10.73 11.96 -7.80
C ASP A 47 11.55 10.82 -7.20
N LEU A 48 11.22 10.40 -5.97
CA LEU A 48 11.89 9.28 -5.32
C LEU A 48 11.57 7.96 -6.04
N ALA A 49 10.34 7.76 -6.47
CA ALA A 49 9.96 6.58 -7.25
C ALA A 49 10.71 6.49 -8.58
N LEU A 50 10.83 7.61 -9.29
CA LEU A 50 11.67 7.69 -10.49
C LEU A 50 13.12 7.31 -10.19
N TYR A 51 13.66 7.83 -9.10
CA TYR A 51 15.03 7.55 -8.69
C TYR A 51 15.26 6.06 -8.37
N VAL A 52 14.34 5.43 -7.64
CA VAL A 52 14.37 3.99 -7.34
C VAL A 52 14.29 3.18 -8.63
N ARG A 53 13.36 3.52 -9.52
CA ARG A 53 13.23 2.87 -10.84
C ARG A 53 14.54 2.93 -11.63
N ASP A 54 15.11 4.11 -11.74
CA ASP A 54 16.32 4.32 -12.55
C ASP A 54 17.51 3.53 -11.97
N LYS A 55 17.64 3.48 -10.64
CA LYS A 55 18.64 2.63 -9.97
C LYS A 55 18.39 1.15 -10.22
N LYS A 56 17.14 0.69 -10.09
CA LYS A 56 16.75 -0.69 -10.38
C LYS A 56 17.11 -1.09 -11.81
N LEU A 57 16.77 -0.24 -12.79
CA LEU A 57 17.04 -0.52 -14.19
C LEU A 57 18.55 -0.53 -14.50
N ALA A 58 19.32 0.33 -13.85
CA ALA A 58 20.76 0.43 -14.06
C ALA A 58 21.57 -0.68 -13.38
N THR A 59 21.16 -1.12 -12.18
CA THR A 59 21.97 -2.01 -11.33
C THR A 59 21.33 -3.38 -11.07
N GLY A 60 20.02 -3.53 -11.32
CA GLY A 60 19.23 -4.68 -10.90
C GLY A 60 18.72 -4.60 -9.44
N TYR A 61 19.16 -3.58 -8.68
CA TYR A 61 18.84 -3.46 -7.24
C TYR A 61 18.22 -2.10 -6.89
N PRO A 62 17.31 -2.08 -5.85
CA PRO A 62 16.79 -3.25 -5.11
C PRO A 62 15.91 -4.15 -5.99
N GLU A 63 15.78 -5.42 -5.64
CA GLU A 63 14.82 -6.30 -6.29
C GLU A 63 13.38 -5.94 -5.93
N ALA A 64 13.15 -5.57 -4.66
CA ALA A 64 11.89 -5.08 -4.18
C ALA A 64 12.05 -3.84 -3.30
N TYR A 65 11.20 -2.82 -3.54
CA TYR A 65 11.11 -1.60 -2.75
C TYR A 65 9.66 -1.43 -2.29
N ARG A 66 9.38 -1.81 -1.05
CA ARG A 66 8.03 -1.80 -0.49
C ARG A 66 7.73 -0.49 0.21
N VAL A 67 6.56 0.08 -0.09
CA VAL A 67 6.07 1.30 0.53
C VAL A 67 4.70 1.08 1.18
N THR A 68 4.38 1.88 2.19
CA THR A 68 3.04 1.96 2.76
C THR A 68 2.32 3.16 2.13
N TRP A 69 1.32 2.90 1.32
CA TRP A 69 0.61 3.92 0.56
C TRP A 69 -0.24 4.85 1.44
N VAL A 70 -0.27 6.13 1.09
CA VAL A 70 -1.21 7.08 1.68
C VAL A 70 -2.65 6.69 1.32
N LYS A 71 -3.54 6.75 2.31
CA LYS A 71 -4.95 6.39 2.12
C LYS A 71 -5.75 7.54 1.50
N GLY A 72 -6.75 7.18 0.68
CA GLY A 72 -7.72 8.13 0.13
C GLY A 72 -7.21 9.05 -0.98
N ARG A 73 -6.10 8.70 -1.63
CA ARG A 73 -5.52 9.44 -2.76
C ARG A 73 -5.16 8.50 -3.90
N ALA A 74 -6.03 7.54 -4.20
CA ALA A 74 -5.77 6.51 -5.19
C ALA A 74 -5.35 7.09 -6.56
N ASP A 75 -5.99 8.16 -7.03
CA ASP A 75 -5.69 8.88 -8.27
C ASP A 75 -4.25 9.41 -8.34
N LYS A 76 -3.76 9.96 -7.24
CA LYS A 76 -2.39 10.51 -7.17
C LYS A 76 -1.33 9.43 -7.05
N VAL A 77 -1.55 8.45 -6.18
CA VAL A 77 -0.59 7.36 -5.99
C VAL A 77 -0.51 6.43 -7.19
N LEU A 78 -1.53 6.41 -8.05
CA LEU A 78 -1.55 5.60 -9.27
C LEU A 78 -0.34 5.88 -10.16
N ASN A 79 0.02 7.15 -10.38
CA ASN A 79 1.18 7.50 -11.20
C ASN A 79 2.49 7.01 -10.59
N ILE A 80 2.61 7.04 -9.28
CA ILE A 80 3.78 6.49 -8.57
C ILE A 80 3.79 4.97 -8.67
N ALA A 81 2.63 4.33 -8.52
CA ALA A 81 2.49 2.89 -8.63
C ALA A 81 2.89 2.39 -10.03
N LYS A 82 2.54 3.11 -11.10
CA LYS A 82 2.98 2.80 -12.47
C LYS A 82 4.51 2.78 -12.60
N ILE A 83 5.19 3.75 -12.01
CA ILE A 83 6.66 3.80 -12.03
C ILE A 83 7.26 2.56 -11.35
N PHE A 84 6.70 2.17 -10.21
CA PHE A 84 7.18 0.99 -9.50
C PHE A 84 6.82 -0.32 -10.21
N GLU A 85 5.67 -0.38 -10.89
CA GLU A 85 5.27 -1.52 -11.71
C GLU A 85 6.22 -1.69 -12.92
N GLU A 86 6.53 -0.59 -13.63
CA GLU A 86 7.52 -0.57 -14.72
C GLU A 86 8.88 -1.11 -14.27
N ALA A 87 9.29 -0.80 -13.05
CA ALA A 87 10.54 -1.27 -12.48
C ALA A 87 10.46 -2.70 -11.90
N GLY A 88 9.25 -3.25 -11.71
CA GLY A 88 9.04 -4.54 -11.09
C GLY A 88 9.48 -4.60 -9.62
N VAL A 89 9.44 -3.46 -8.89
CA VAL A 89 9.97 -3.38 -7.50
C VAL A 89 8.88 -3.47 -6.43
N GLN A 90 7.59 -3.41 -6.80
CA GLN A 90 6.47 -3.38 -5.86
C GLN A 90 5.56 -4.62 -6.02
N LYS A 91 5.04 -5.11 -4.90
CA LYS A 91 4.09 -6.23 -4.87
C LYS A 91 2.71 -5.87 -5.46
N GLY A 92 2.37 -4.58 -5.47
CA GLY A 92 1.07 -4.07 -5.86
C GLY A 92 0.52 -3.04 -4.88
N MET A 93 -0.69 -2.55 -5.16
CA MET A 93 -1.39 -1.56 -4.35
C MET A 93 -2.14 -2.23 -3.20
N THR A 94 -1.98 -1.71 -2.00
CA THR A 94 -2.69 -2.21 -0.81
C THR A 94 -4.08 -1.60 -0.70
N ILE A 95 -5.10 -2.44 -0.58
CA ILE A 95 -6.48 -2.06 -0.23
C ILE A 95 -6.73 -2.55 1.20
N ALA A 96 -6.40 -1.72 2.18
CA ALA A 96 -6.44 -2.11 3.60
C ALA A 96 -7.85 -1.94 4.18
N LEU A 97 -8.70 -2.96 4.08
CA LEU A 97 -10.09 -2.97 4.58
C LEU A 97 -10.20 -3.37 6.05
N GLN A 98 -9.37 -4.28 6.51
CA GLN A 98 -9.34 -4.89 7.84
C GLN A 98 -10.55 -5.83 8.09
N SER A 99 -11.76 -5.37 7.91
CA SER A 99 -13.02 -6.11 7.95
C SER A 99 -14.05 -5.43 7.05
N MET A 100 -15.06 -6.17 6.60
CA MET A 100 -16.21 -5.63 5.87
C MET A 100 -17.46 -5.49 6.75
N LYS A 101 -17.41 -5.90 8.02
CA LYS A 101 -18.50 -5.80 8.97
C LYS A 101 -18.52 -4.43 9.67
N PRO A 102 -19.63 -3.65 9.58
CA PRO A 102 -19.70 -2.30 10.16
C PRO A 102 -19.47 -2.27 11.68
N GLU A 103 -19.98 -3.27 12.41
CA GLU A 103 -19.83 -3.39 13.86
C GLU A 103 -18.36 -3.56 14.25
N VAL A 104 -17.62 -4.41 13.53
CA VAL A 104 -16.16 -4.60 13.71
C VAL A 104 -15.44 -3.28 13.47
N LEU A 105 -15.70 -2.61 12.35
CA LEU A 105 -15.10 -1.34 12.03
C LEU A 105 -15.38 -0.27 13.08
N LYS A 106 -16.61 -0.23 13.61
CA LYS A 106 -16.98 0.66 14.71
C LYS A 106 -16.20 0.33 15.99
N ALA A 107 -16.07 -0.96 16.33
CA ALA A 107 -15.35 -1.41 17.52
C ALA A 107 -13.86 -1.00 17.48
N ILE A 108 -13.23 -1.09 16.33
CA ILE A 108 -11.83 -0.68 16.13
C ILE A 108 -11.68 0.82 15.74
N LYS A 109 -12.77 1.60 15.77
CA LYS A 109 -12.82 3.03 15.43
C LYS A 109 -12.25 3.35 14.04
N ARG A 110 -12.56 2.52 13.06
CA ARG A 110 -12.11 2.65 11.68
C ARG A 110 -13.28 2.89 10.73
N LYS A 111 -13.01 3.64 9.68
CA LYS A 111 -13.90 3.78 8.53
C LYS A 111 -13.22 3.18 7.31
N ASN A 112 -13.91 2.30 6.62
CA ASN A 112 -13.48 1.85 5.29
C ASN A 112 -13.96 2.84 4.22
N VAL A 113 -13.41 2.69 3.02
CA VAL A 113 -14.03 3.23 1.81
C VAL A 113 -15.40 2.57 1.63
N ASP A 114 -16.39 3.31 1.15
CA ASP A 114 -17.69 2.71 0.79
C ASP A 114 -17.52 1.74 -0.39
N GLY A 115 -18.54 0.87 -0.60
CA GLY A 115 -18.45 -0.18 -1.62
C GLY A 115 -18.28 0.35 -3.03
N GLY A 116 -18.91 1.48 -3.38
CA GLY A 116 -18.74 2.10 -4.70
C GLY A 116 -17.31 2.58 -4.95
N LYS A 117 -16.71 3.24 -3.96
CA LYS A 117 -15.31 3.65 -4.05
C LYS A 117 -14.33 2.48 -4.04
N LEU A 118 -14.67 1.38 -3.37
CA LEU A 118 -13.86 0.17 -3.43
C LEU A 118 -13.87 -0.39 -4.86
N GLN A 119 -15.03 -0.48 -5.47
CA GLN A 119 -15.17 -0.94 -6.85
C GLN A 119 -14.43 -0.02 -7.83
N GLU A 120 -14.59 1.30 -7.72
CA GLU A 120 -13.84 2.28 -8.51
C GLU A 120 -12.31 2.09 -8.38
N CYS A 121 -11.80 1.82 -7.17
CA CYS A 121 -10.38 1.56 -6.96
C CYS A 121 -9.94 0.26 -7.64
N ILE A 122 -10.74 -0.81 -7.56
CA ILE A 122 -10.45 -2.09 -8.20
C ILE A 122 -10.38 -1.91 -9.71
N GLU A 123 -11.42 -1.33 -10.32
CA GLU A 123 -11.51 -1.07 -11.76
C GLU A 123 -10.35 -0.18 -12.25
N MET A 124 -9.97 0.82 -11.47
CA MET A 124 -8.85 1.70 -11.80
C MET A 124 -7.51 0.96 -11.83
N TYR A 125 -7.22 0.12 -10.83
CA TYR A 125 -5.97 -0.63 -10.78
C TYR A 125 -5.92 -1.69 -11.88
N GLU A 126 -7.02 -2.42 -12.12
CA GLU A 126 -7.12 -3.40 -13.19
C GLU A 126 -7.01 -2.76 -14.57
N GLY A 127 -7.69 -1.64 -14.81
CA GLY A 127 -7.63 -0.91 -16.08
C GLY A 127 -6.23 -0.40 -16.44
N GLU A 128 -5.38 -0.18 -15.43
CA GLU A 128 -3.99 0.26 -15.59
C GLU A 128 -2.98 -0.90 -15.47
N ASN A 129 -3.47 -2.14 -15.36
CA ASN A 129 -2.67 -3.35 -15.18
C ASN A 129 -1.73 -3.28 -13.97
N ILE A 130 -2.20 -2.64 -12.89
CA ILE A 130 -1.47 -2.54 -11.62
C ILE A 130 -1.99 -3.62 -10.68
N GLY A 131 -1.09 -4.48 -10.21
CA GLY A 131 -1.41 -5.47 -9.20
C GLY A 131 -1.96 -4.82 -7.94
N SER A 132 -2.95 -5.44 -7.30
CA SER A 132 -3.46 -5.01 -6.00
C SER A 132 -3.68 -6.20 -5.07
N TYR A 133 -3.69 -5.94 -3.76
CA TYR A 133 -4.05 -6.93 -2.77
C TYR A 133 -4.89 -6.29 -1.65
N VAL A 134 -5.84 -7.07 -1.13
CA VAL A 134 -6.70 -6.65 -0.03
C VAL A 134 -6.15 -7.19 1.28
N GLU A 135 -6.02 -6.33 2.27
CA GLU A 135 -5.66 -6.71 3.64
C GLU A 135 -6.90 -6.82 4.52
N LEU A 136 -7.03 -7.97 5.16
CA LEU A 136 -8.03 -8.27 6.19
C LEU A 136 -7.34 -8.69 7.48
N ILE A 137 -8.03 -8.51 8.62
CA ILE A 137 -7.57 -9.00 9.91
C ILE A 137 -8.63 -9.94 10.48
N TRP A 138 -8.26 -11.19 10.71
CA TRP A 138 -9.08 -12.17 11.42
C TRP A 138 -8.86 -12.08 12.93
N GLY A 139 -9.94 -12.13 13.69
CA GLY A 139 -9.92 -12.10 15.16
C GLY A 139 -10.14 -10.72 15.76
N LEU A 140 -10.58 -9.73 14.97
CA LEU A 140 -10.99 -8.42 15.46
C LEU A 140 -12.20 -8.51 16.42
N PRO A 141 -12.34 -7.57 17.37
CA PRO A 141 -13.53 -7.49 18.22
C PRO A 141 -14.82 -7.46 17.40
N GLU A 142 -15.85 -8.18 17.84
CA GLU A 142 -17.15 -8.33 17.16
C GLU A 142 -17.10 -9.12 15.83
N GLU A 143 -15.94 -9.66 15.42
CA GLU A 143 -15.83 -10.51 14.24
C GLU A 143 -16.23 -11.95 14.58
N THR A 144 -17.04 -12.56 13.74
CA THR A 144 -17.38 -14.00 13.78
C THR A 144 -16.89 -14.66 12.49
N LEU A 145 -16.78 -15.99 12.51
CA LEU A 145 -16.36 -16.73 11.31
C LEU A 145 -17.32 -16.48 10.14
N GLU A 146 -18.62 -16.43 10.42
CA GLU A 146 -19.66 -16.14 9.44
C GLU A 146 -19.48 -14.73 8.86
N SER A 147 -19.34 -13.70 9.73
CA SER A 147 -19.17 -12.32 9.25
C SER A 147 -17.88 -12.11 8.47
N PHE A 148 -16.81 -12.84 8.81
CA PHE A 148 -15.55 -12.80 8.07
C PHE A 148 -15.69 -13.42 6.68
N LYS A 149 -16.35 -14.60 6.58
CA LYS A 149 -16.65 -15.24 5.29
C LYS A 149 -17.53 -14.36 4.40
N ASP A 150 -18.60 -13.79 4.98
CA ASP A 150 -19.49 -12.87 4.28
C ASP A 150 -18.73 -11.63 3.78
N GLY A 151 -17.76 -11.17 4.56
CA GLY A 151 -16.87 -10.08 4.17
C GLY A 151 -16.02 -10.41 2.94
N ILE A 152 -15.46 -11.62 2.87
CA ILE A 152 -14.72 -12.10 1.71
C ILE A 152 -15.64 -12.20 0.48
N ILE A 153 -16.81 -12.82 0.63
CA ILE A 153 -17.80 -12.92 -0.45
C ILE A 153 -18.16 -11.54 -0.99
N LYS A 154 -18.43 -10.59 -0.09
CA LYS A 154 -18.74 -9.22 -0.48
C LYS A 154 -17.62 -8.51 -1.24
N ILE A 155 -16.35 -8.76 -0.90
CA ILE A 155 -15.22 -8.24 -1.65
C ILE A 155 -15.19 -8.83 -3.07
N MET A 156 -15.46 -10.13 -3.20
CA MET A 156 -15.57 -10.80 -4.51
C MET A 156 -16.76 -10.26 -5.34
N ASP A 157 -17.88 -9.97 -4.70
CA ASP A 157 -19.06 -9.37 -5.36
C ASP A 157 -18.80 -7.96 -5.91
N TYR A 158 -17.81 -7.24 -5.34
CA TYR A 158 -17.30 -5.98 -5.91
C TYR A 158 -16.33 -6.18 -7.08
N GLY A 159 -16.17 -7.41 -7.56
CA GLY A 159 -15.32 -7.75 -8.70
C GLY A 159 -13.86 -8.06 -8.34
N TYR A 160 -13.50 -8.10 -7.05
CA TYR A 160 -12.13 -8.36 -6.65
C TYR A 160 -11.80 -9.86 -6.68
N HIS A 161 -10.83 -10.26 -7.50
CA HIS A 161 -10.43 -11.66 -7.71
C HIS A 161 -8.92 -11.89 -7.53
N ASN A 162 -8.20 -10.89 -6.98
CA ASN A 162 -6.78 -10.96 -6.75
C ASN A 162 -6.45 -11.48 -5.34
N TYR A 163 -5.25 -11.22 -4.88
CA TYR A 163 -4.71 -11.74 -3.64
C TYR A 163 -5.33 -11.11 -2.38
N LEU A 164 -5.71 -11.95 -1.41
CA LEU A 164 -6.12 -11.54 -0.07
C LEU A 164 -4.99 -11.82 0.91
N ASP A 165 -4.56 -10.80 1.65
CA ASP A 165 -3.60 -10.90 2.74
C ASP A 165 -4.35 -10.89 4.07
N ILE A 166 -4.39 -12.03 4.76
CA ILE A 166 -5.16 -12.20 5.99
C ILE A 166 -4.20 -12.26 7.16
N HIS A 167 -4.26 -11.24 8.00
CA HIS A 167 -3.48 -11.17 9.23
C HIS A 167 -4.26 -11.73 10.41
N LEU A 168 -3.59 -12.43 11.30
CA LEU A 168 -4.17 -12.88 12.57
C LEU A 168 -3.92 -11.82 13.64
N MET A 169 -4.93 -11.52 14.46
CA MET A 169 -4.81 -10.63 15.61
C MET A 169 -4.35 -11.40 16.84
#